data_6973d9d55d0f0ce59a7be62d311743e2
#
_entry.id   6973d9d55d0f0ce59a7be62d311743e2
#
_cell.length_a   1.000
_cell.length_b   1.000
_cell.length_c   1.000
_cell.angle_alpha   90.00
_cell.angle_beta   90.00
_cell.angle_gamma   90.00
#
_symmetry.space_group_name_H-M   'P 1'
#
loop_
_entity.id
_entity.type
_entity.pdbx_description
1 polymer ?
#
loop_
_entity_poly.entity_id
_entity_poly.type
_entity_poly.pdbx_seq_one_letter_code
_entity_poly.pdbx_strand_id
1 'polypeptide(L)'
;MAEKKREKKKKLRRRLLLGLIILIAVIAAAVFFLYRNSYAGQISQGDRAYSEGSYDRAADYYNRAIQKAPRRGEAYTALAKVYLARDEEDSADQMFLDALESYPDEVPIYEACIAFYLDTEQPQEVSAILEDAPDDVRGELSEYVSEGPVFSLDDNEVFEDVQQLSLESDGEAIYYTTDGSEPDTSSQKYAEPIQIGEGTTTVSAISVNKAGIPSLPVTKEYTVEFPLEDAPAVTPSTGQYDQPTQIVIQVPEGYTAYYTTDRSDPTEESTKYTGPIDMPEGNTIFKAVLVNGKGRLTGVTTRNYELVLE
;
A
#
# COMPACT_ATOMS: atom_id res chain seq x y z
N MET A 1 -46.31 64.59 -57.86
CA MET A 1 -45.84 64.65 -56.43
C MET A 1 -45.99 63.33 -55.70
N ALA A 2 -47.02 62.53 -55.92
CA ALA A 2 -47.26 61.27 -55.21
C ALA A 2 -46.23 60.18 -55.49
N GLU A 3 -45.72 60.07 -56.72
CA GLU A 3 -44.73 59.05 -57.12
C GLU A 3 -43.32 59.31 -56.48
N LYS A 4 -42.84 60.51 -56.39
CA LYS A 4 -41.64 60.86 -55.67
C LYS A 4 -41.69 60.64 -54.20
N LYS A 5 -42.88 60.76 -53.59
CA LYS A 5 -43.09 60.37 -52.15
C LYS A 5 -43.10 58.86 -51.95
N ARG A 6 -43.61 58.06 -52.89
CA ARG A 6 -43.58 56.59 -52.86
C ARG A 6 -42.13 56.09 -53.03
N GLU A 7 -41.38 56.63 -53.93
CA GLU A 7 -39.96 56.25 -54.11
C GLU A 7 -39.08 56.58 -52.86
N LYS A 8 -39.26 57.74 -52.26
CA LYS A 8 -38.59 58.12 -51.03
C LYS A 8 -38.94 57.16 -49.87
N LYS A 9 -40.21 56.76 -49.72
CA LYS A 9 -40.65 55.77 -48.73
C LYS A 9 -40.05 54.38 -49.01
N LYS A 10 -39.96 53.93 -50.29
CA LYS A 10 -39.30 52.65 -50.64
C LYS A 10 -37.82 52.72 -50.37
N LYS A 11 -37.10 53.79 -50.67
CA LYS A 11 -35.69 53.96 -50.34
C LYS A 11 -35.41 54.05 -48.84
N LEU A 12 -36.29 54.68 -48.08
CA LEU A 12 -36.19 54.74 -46.62
C LEU A 12 -36.43 53.36 -46.01
N ARG A 13 -37.45 52.59 -46.43
CA ARG A 13 -37.71 51.19 -45.99
C ARG A 13 -36.56 50.24 -46.31
N ARG A 14 -35.93 50.35 -47.49
CA ARG A 14 -34.73 49.58 -47.86
C ARG A 14 -33.55 49.94 -46.98
N ARG A 15 -33.31 51.20 -46.63
CA ARG A 15 -32.24 51.58 -45.70
C ARG A 15 -32.47 51.11 -44.28
N LEU A 16 -33.71 51.17 -43.81
CA LEU A 16 -34.11 50.60 -42.49
C LEU A 16 -33.94 49.09 -42.43
N LEU A 17 -34.35 48.37 -43.50
CA LEU A 17 -34.15 46.91 -43.61
C LEU A 17 -32.67 46.54 -43.65
N LEU A 18 -31.84 47.27 -44.41
CA LEU A 18 -30.40 47.07 -44.44
C LEU A 18 -29.76 47.36 -43.06
N GLY A 19 -30.17 48.41 -42.37
CA GLY A 19 -29.70 48.73 -41.03
C GLY A 19 -30.07 47.63 -40.01
N LEU A 20 -31.28 47.06 -40.11
CA LEU A 20 -31.71 45.93 -39.26
C LEU A 20 -30.90 44.66 -39.53
N ILE A 21 -30.62 44.34 -40.81
CA ILE A 21 -29.80 43.19 -41.18
C ILE A 21 -28.37 43.35 -40.64
N ILE A 22 -27.78 44.55 -40.77
CA ILE A 22 -26.43 44.83 -40.22
C ILE A 22 -26.43 44.70 -38.70
N LEU A 23 -27.45 45.22 -38.01
CA LEU A 23 -27.57 45.10 -36.56
C LEU A 23 -27.68 43.63 -36.11
N ILE A 24 -28.51 42.81 -36.79
CA ILE A 24 -28.63 41.40 -36.53
C ILE A 24 -27.29 40.70 -36.77
N ALA A 25 -26.57 41.02 -37.85
CA ALA A 25 -25.27 40.43 -38.14
C ALA A 25 -24.22 40.78 -37.07
N VAL A 26 -24.23 42.02 -36.56
CA VAL A 26 -23.33 42.46 -35.47
C VAL A 26 -23.65 41.75 -34.17
N ILE A 27 -24.94 41.62 -33.82
CA ILE A 27 -25.36 40.88 -32.63
C ILE A 27 -24.97 39.39 -32.76
N ALA A 28 -25.22 38.78 -33.92
CA ALA A 28 -24.84 37.37 -34.16
C ALA A 28 -23.31 37.14 -34.04
N ALA A 29 -22.51 38.09 -34.61
CA ALA A 29 -21.04 38.04 -34.48
C ALA A 29 -20.59 38.22 -33.02
N ALA A 30 -21.22 39.14 -32.28
CA ALA A 30 -20.91 39.30 -30.84
C ALA A 30 -21.26 38.09 -30.03
N VAL A 31 -22.45 37.47 -30.22
CA VAL A 31 -22.87 36.25 -29.57
C VAL A 31 -21.94 35.10 -29.94
N PHE A 32 -21.56 34.96 -31.20
CA PHE A 32 -20.61 33.93 -31.64
C PHE A 32 -19.22 34.11 -31.00
N PHE A 33 -18.74 35.32 -30.89
CA PHE A 33 -17.45 35.65 -30.23
C PHE A 33 -17.51 35.33 -28.72
N LEU A 34 -18.61 35.75 -28.05
CA LEU A 34 -18.82 35.42 -26.63
C LEU A 34 -18.91 33.92 -26.38
N TYR A 35 -19.67 33.20 -27.22
CA TYR A 35 -19.74 31.76 -27.15
C TYR A 35 -18.36 31.12 -27.35
N ARG A 36 -17.65 31.49 -28.39
CA ARG A 36 -16.29 30.98 -28.68
C ARG A 36 -15.32 31.16 -27.53
N ASN A 37 -15.49 32.24 -26.77
CA ASN A 37 -14.65 32.57 -25.62
C ASN A 37 -15.22 32.04 -24.28
N SER A 38 -16.36 31.36 -24.27
CA SER A 38 -16.94 30.74 -23.09
C SER A 38 -16.23 29.40 -22.77
N TYR A 39 -16.49 28.84 -21.57
CA TYR A 39 -16.03 27.50 -21.20
C TYR A 39 -16.41 26.46 -22.26
N ALA A 40 -17.73 26.34 -22.55
CA ALA A 40 -18.22 25.42 -23.55
C ALA A 40 -17.62 25.63 -24.95
N GLY A 41 -17.41 26.88 -25.34
CA GLY A 41 -16.74 27.20 -26.60
C GLY A 41 -15.28 26.80 -26.64
N GLN A 42 -14.56 26.85 -25.51
CA GLN A 42 -13.18 26.36 -25.42
C GLN A 42 -13.15 24.81 -25.52
N ILE A 43 -14.01 24.12 -24.77
CA ILE A 43 -14.15 22.65 -24.88
C ILE A 43 -14.40 22.24 -26.33
N SER A 44 -15.44 22.80 -26.97
CA SER A 44 -15.79 22.49 -28.37
C SER A 44 -14.66 22.73 -29.38
N GLN A 45 -13.83 23.77 -29.18
CA GLN A 45 -12.66 24.03 -30.02
C GLN A 45 -11.53 23.04 -29.70
N GLY A 46 -11.37 22.65 -28.45
CA GLY A 46 -10.44 21.60 -28.02
C GLY A 46 -10.78 20.26 -28.65
N ASP A 47 -12.04 19.83 -28.55
CA ASP A 47 -12.53 18.57 -29.14
C ASP A 47 -12.30 18.50 -30.64
N ARG A 48 -12.54 19.62 -31.33
CA ARG A 48 -12.27 19.72 -32.75
C ARG A 48 -10.77 19.60 -33.05
N ALA A 49 -9.94 20.33 -32.31
CA ALA A 49 -8.49 20.28 -32.48
C ALA A 49 -7.94 18.88 -32.19
N TYR A 50 -8.47 18.21 -31.15
CA TYR A 50 -8.14 16.84 -30.81
C TYR A 50 -8.49 15.86 -31.95
N SER A 51 -9.71 15.96 -32.49
CA SER A 51 -10.17 15.11 -33.61
C SER A 51 -9.39 15.35 -34.90
N GLU A 52 -8.80 16.54 -35.08
CA GLU A 52 -7.90 16.89 -36.19
C GLU A 52 -6.44 16.43 -35.95
N GLY A 53 -6.14 15.76 -34.79
CA GLY A 53 -4.79 15.36 -34.37
C GLY A 53 -3.88 16.54 -33.97
N SER A 54 -4.46 17.70 -33.76
CA SER A 54 -3.73 18.92 -33.38
C SER A 54 -3.65 19.05 -31.86
N TYR A 55 -2.92 18.14 -31.22
CA TYR A 55 -2.87 17.96 -29.78
C TYR A 55 -2.42 19.21 -29.00
N ASP A 56 -1.41 19.94 -29.49
CA ASP A 56 -0.97 21.18 -28.84
C ASP A 56 -2.08 22.23 -28.80
N ARG A 57 -2.83 22.39 -29.91
CA ARG A 57 -3.97 23.32 -29.96
C ARG A 57 -5.13 22.85 -29.07
N ALA A 58 -5.35 21.54 -28.99
CA ALA A 58 -6.37 20.96 -28.11
C ALA A 58 -6.03 21.28 -26.65
N ALA A 59 -4.79 21.01 -26.22
CA ALA A 59 -4.29 21.34 -24.89
C ALA A 59 -4.45 22.82 -24.54
N ASP A 60 -4.09 23.72 -25.47
CA ASP A 60 -4.29 25.17 -25.28
C ASP A 60 -5.75 25.54 -25.01
N TYR A 61 -6.69 24.93 -25.74
CA TYR A 61 -8.11 25.19 -25.54
C TYR A 61 -8.63 24.65 -24.23
N TYR A 62 -8.24 23.42 -23.86
CA TYR A 62 -8.67 22.81 -22.60
C TYR A 62 -8.06 23.55 -21.40
N ASN A 63 -6.81 23.96 -21.45
CA ASN A 63 -6.20 24.80 -20.43
C ASN A 63 -6.94 26.14 -20.25
N ARG A 64 -7.40 26.77 -21.35
CA ARG A 64 -8.25 27.96 -21.26
C ARG A 64 -9.63 27.66 -20.67
N ALA A 65 -10.18 26.48 -20.90
CA ALA A 65 -11.41 26.05 -20.27
C ALA A 65 -11.22 25.87 -18.76
N ILE A 66 -10.15 25.19 -18.32
CA ILE A 66 -9.77 25.05 -16.91
C ILE A 66 -9.64 26.42 -16.24
N GLN A 67 -8.92 27.37 -16.85
CA GLN A 67 -8.79 28.73 -16.30
C GLN A 67 -10.14 29.46 -16.12
N LYS A 68 -11.15 29.15 -16.93
CA LYS A 68 -12.49 29.76 -16.84
C LYS A 68 -13.39 29.10 -15.79
N ALA A 69 -13.24 27.81 -15.59
CA ALA A 69 -14.02 27.04 -14.65
C ALA A 69 -13.17 25.91 -14.05
N PRO A 70 -12.23 26.24 -13.15
CA PRO A 70 -11.22 25.29 -12.65
C PRO A 70 -11.78 24.18 -11.77
N ARG A 71 -13.04 24.29 -11.34
CA ARG A 71 -13.72 23.29 -10.50
C ARG A 71 -14.54 22.25 -11.29
N ARG A 72 -14.40 22.22 -12.63
CA ARG A 72 -15.15 21.33 -13.53
C ARG A 72 -14.25 20.23 -14.09
N GLY A 73 -14.53 18.98 -13.77
CA GLY A 73 -13.76 17.80 -14.19
C GLY A 73 -13.65 17.60 -15.72
N GLU A 74 -14.70 17.99 -16.50
CA GLU A 74 -14.78 17.77 -17.96
C GLU A 74 -13.53 18.26 -18.73
N ALA A 75 -12.99 19.44 -18.38
CA ALA A 75 -11.83 20.00 -19.06
C ALA A 75 -10.53 19.24 -18.70
N TYR A 76 -10.41 18.74 -17.46
CA TYR A 76 -9.29 17.91 -17.02
C TYR A 76 -9.33 16.56 -17.72
N THR A 77 -10.49 15.90 -17.77
CA THR A 77 -10.66 14.63 -18.52
C THR A 77 -10.27 14.81 -19.99
N ALA A 78 -10.67 15.92 -20.62
CA ALA A 78 -10.34 16.20 -22.02
C ALA A 78 -8.84 16.46 -22.21
N LEU A 79 -8.19 17.17 -21.28
CA LEU A 79 -6.75 17.44 -21.33
C LEU A 79 -5.93 16.15 -21.05
N ALA A 80 -6.37 15.32 -20.12
CA ALA A 80 -5.74 14.02 -19.85
C ALA A 80 -5.70 13.14 -21.11
N LYS A 81 -6.80 13.10 -21.89
CA LYS A 81 -6.82 12.38 -23.18
C LYS A 81 -5.79 12.93 -24.18
N VAL A 82 -5.51 14.23 -24.15
CA VAL A 82 -4.45 14.82 -24.98
C VAL A 82 -3.08 14.33 -24.54
N TYR A 83 -2.81 14.32 -23.22
CA TYR A 83 -1.56 13.83 -22.68
C TYR A 83 -1.35 12.35 -23.01
N LEU A 84 -2.37 11.51 -22.80
CA LEU A 84 -2.30 10.08 -23.19
C LEU A 84 -2.03 9.89 -24.70
N ALA A 85 -2.67 10.70 -25.56
CA ALA A 85 -2.42 10.64 -27.02
C ALA A 85 -1.00 11.08 -27.42
N ARG A 86 -0.24 11.66 -26.50
CA ARG A 86 1.15 12.11 -26.67
C ARG A 86 2.15 11.25 -25.91
N ASP A 87 1.71 10.15 -25.28
CA ASP A 87 2.50 9.32 -24.37
C ASP A 87 3.10 10.14 -23.20
N GLU A 88 2.35 11.14 -22.70
CA GLU A 88 2.72 12.03 -21.58
C GLU A 88 1.86 11.75 -20.34
N GLU A 89 1.77 10.51 -19.93
CA GLU A 89 0.92 10.04 -18.81
C GLU A 89 1.27 10.74 -17.49
N ASP A 90 2.57 10.88 -17.18
CA ASP A 90 3.05 11.60 -15.99
C ASP A 90 2.55 13.06 -15.94
N SER A 91 2.37 13.69 -17.10
CA SER A 91 1.83 15.08 -17.18
C SER A 91 0.34 15.13 -16.87
N ALA A 92 -0.41 14.07 -17.20
CA ALA A 92 -1.81 13.96 -16.85
C ALA A 92 -1.97 13.74 -15.34
N ASP A 93 -1.17 12.84 -14.77
CA ASP A 93 -1.12 12.56 -13.34
C ASP A 93 -0.83 13.83 -12.54
N GLN A 94 0.28 14.52 -12.84
CA GLN A 94 0.66 15.75 -12.14
C GLN A 94 -0.43 16.85 -12.27
N MET A 95 -1.08 16.95 -13.42
CA MET A 95 -2.19 17.90 -13.60
C MET A 95 -3.35 17.60 -12.64
N PHE A 96 -3.71 16.33 -12.44
CA PHE A 96 -4.77 15.95 -11.51
C PHE A 96 -4.35 16.20 -10.06
N LEU A 97 -3.14 15.82 -9.66
CA LEU A 97 -2.62 16.07 -8.31
C LEU A 97 -2.61 17.57 -7.98
N ASP A 98 -2.12 18.42 -8.89
CA ASP A 98 -2.13 19.87 -8.73
C ASP A 98 -3.57 20.44 -8.60
N ALA A 99 -4.52 19.83 -9.34
CA ALA A 99 -5.93 20.25 -9.29
C ALA A 99 -6.59 19.84 -7.97
N LEU A 100 -6.34 18.64 -7.47
CA LEU A 100 -6.85 18.13 -6.20
C LEU A 100 -6.26 18.89 -5.01
N GLU A 101 -4.97 19.25 -5.05
CA GLU A 101 -4.35 20.11 -4.04
C GLU A 101 -5.01 21.50 -4.02
N SER A 102 -5.30 22.07 -5.20
CA SER A 102 -5.90 23.41 -5.33
C SER A 102 -7.39 23.43 -4.99
N TYR A 103 -8.11 22.36 -5.20
CA TYR A 103 -9.57 22.23 -5.07
C TYR A 103 -9.96 20.90 -4.39
N PRO A 104 -9.57 20.69 -3.13
CA PRO A 104 -9.73 19.40 -2.45
C PRO A 104 -11.19 18.98 -2.20
N ASP A 105 -12.15 19.94 -2.26
CA ASP A 105 -13.57 19.67 -1.98
C ASP A 105 -14.38 19.40 -3.28
N GLU A 106 -13.74 19.35 -4.45
CA GLU A 106 -14.44 19.31 -5.73
C GLU A 106 -14.57 17.91 -6.30
N VAL A 107 -15.64 17.21 -5.95
CA VAL A 107 -15.98 15.85 -6.44
C VAL A 107 -15.79 15.67 -7.95
N PRO A 108 -16.20 16.59 -8.84
CA PRO A 108 -16.01 16.40 -10.29
C PRO A 108 -14.54 16.30 -10.74
N ILE A 109 -13.58 16.81 -9.95
CA ILE A 109 -12.14 16.65 -10.26
C ILE A 109 -11.70 15.23 -9.85
N TYR A 110 -12.11 14.75 -8.67
CA TYR A 110 -11.86 13.36 -8.26
C TYR A 110 -12.46 12.36 -9.26
N GLU A 111 -13.71 12.54 -9.68
CA GLU A 111 -14.33 11.69 -10.70
C GLU A 111 -13.52 11.63 -11.99
N ALA A 112 -13.00 12.78 -12.44
CA ALA A 112 -12.17 12.86 -13.63
C ALA A 112 -10.80 12.16 -13.44
N CYS A 113 -10.19 12.30 -12.25
CA CYS A 113 -8.94 11.65 -11.88
C CYS A 113 -9.12 10.12 -11.74
N ILE A 114 -10.17 9.68 -11.06
CA ILE A 114 -10.53 8.25 -10.93
C ILE A 114 -10.72 7.63 -12.32
N ALA A 115 -11.47 8.30 -13.20
CA ALA A 115 -11.66 7.81 -14.57
C ALA A 115 -10.33 7.68 -15.32
N PHE A 116 -9.39 8.61 -15.12
CA PHE A 116 -8.06 8.56 -15.71
C PHE A 116 -7.28 7.34 -15.20
N TYR A 117 -7.21 7.12 -13.88
CA TYR A 117 -6.48 5.98 -13.31
C TYR A 117 -7.09 4.63 -13.70
N LEU A 118 -8.43 4.54 -13.83
CA LEU A 118 -9.08 3.33 -14.30
C LEU A 118 -8.82 3.08 -15.80
N ASP A 119 -8.81 4.12 -16.63
CA ASP A 119 -8.51 4.03 -18.06
C ASP A 119 -7.04 3.65 -18.34
N THR A 120 -6.13 3.97 -17.41
CA THR A 120 -4.70 3.64 -17.48
C THR A 120 -4.31 2.39 -16.70
N GLU A 121 -5.29 1.60 -16.23
CA GLU A 121 -5.09 0.35 -15.48
C GLU A 121 -4.29 0.54 -14.16
N GLN A 122 -4.48 1.68 -13.47
CA GLN A 122 -3.84 2.05 -12.21
C GLN A 122 -4.86 2.20 -11.05
N PRO A 123 -5.69 1.19 -10.76
CA PRO A 123 -6.74 1.32 -9.75
C PRO A 123 -6.22 1.56 -8.32
N GLN A 124 -4.95 1.22 -8.03
CA GLN A 124 -4.31 1.48 -6.73
C GLN A 124 -4.18 2.99 -6.45
N GLU A 125 -3.98 3.83 -7.47
CA GLU A 125 -3.86 5.28 -7.31
C GLU A 125 -5.19 5.92 -6.88
N VAL A 126 -6.31 5.26 -7.18
CA VAL A 126 -7.64 5.72 -6.72
C VAL A 126 -7.71 5.73 -5.19
N SER A 127 -7.19 4.70 -4.53
CA SER A 127 -7.16 4.65 -3.06
C SER A 127 -6.19 5.68 -2.48
N ALA A 128 -5.07 5.94 -3.14
CA ALA A 128 -4.12 6.96 -2.71
C ALA A 128 -4.74 8.37 -2.73
N ILE A 129 -5.43 8.76 -3.80
CA ILE A 129 -6.07 10.09 -3.86
C ILE A 129 -7.28 10.22 -2.93
N LEU A 130 -7.96 9.11 -2.59
CA LEU A 130 -9.10 9.12 -1.70
C LEU A 130 -8.71 9.04 -0.22
N GLU A 131 -7.49 8.61 0.13
CA GLU A 131 -7.02 8.55 1.53
C GLU A 131 -6.99 9.95 2.16
N ASP A 132 -6.46 10.94 1.42
CA ASP A 132 -6.34 12.32 1.87
C ASP A 132 -7.56 13.19 1.51
N ALA A 133 -8.59 12.62 0.85
CA ALA A 133 -9.78 13.35 0.46
C ALA A 133 -10.66 13.69 1.67
N PRO A 134 -11.34 14.88 1.70
CA PRO A 134 -12.30 15.22 2.72
C PRO A 134 -13.42 14.18 2.88
N ASP A 135 -13.96 14.05 4.11
CA ASP A 135 -14.98 13.05 4.44
C ASP A 135 -16.26 13.14 3.58
N ASP A 136 -16.67 14.34 3.20
CA ASP A 136 -17.82 14.57 2.31
C ASP A 136 -17.54 14.10 0.88
N VAL A 137 -16.36 14.32 0.36
CA VAL A 137 -15.91 13.79 -0.94
C VAL A 137 -15.84 12.26 -0.91
N ARG A 138 -15.21 11.68 0.14
CA ARG A 138 -15.18 10.21 0.34
C ARG A 138 -16.58 9.63 0.44
N GLY A 139 -17.50 10.33 1.10
CA GLY A 139 -18.91 9.94 1.22
C GLY A 139 -19.63 9.90 -0.12
N GLU A 140 -19.45 10.91 -0.97
CA GLU A 140 -20.03 10.95 -2.32
C GLU A 140 -19.43 9.91 -3.26
N LEU A 141 -18.13 9.61 -3.11
CA LEU A 141 -17.37 8.64 -3.91
C LEU A 141 -17.21 7.27 -3.23
N SER A 142 -18.11 6.94 -2.29
CA SER A 142 -17.99 5.73 -1.46
C SER A 142 -17.93 4.42 -2.24
N GLU A 143 -18.40 4.37 -3.48
CA GLU A 143 -18.26 3.20 -4.36
C GLU A 143 -16.81 2.91 -4.76
N TYR A 144 -15.93 3.93 -4.77
CA TYR A 144 -14.51 3.81 -5.09
C TYR A 144 -13.63 3.64 -3.84
N VAL A 145 -14.15 3.93 -2.64
CA VAL A 145 -13.42 3.76 -1.39
C VAL A 145 -13.20 2.28 -1.11
N SER A 146 -11.97 1.90 -0.82
CA SER A 146 -11.59 0.55 -0.39
C SER A 146 -10.79 0.64 0.91
N GLU A 147 -11.38 0.15 2.00
CA GLU A 147 -10.72 0.11 3.30
C GLU A 147 -9.79 -1.11 3.39
N GLY A 148 -8.65 -0.93 4.08
CA GLY A 148 -7.70 -2.01 4.28
C GLY A 148 -8.27 -3.17 5.11
N PRO A 149 -7.74 -4.40 4.99
CA PRO A 149 -8.19 -5.53 5.78
C PRO A 149 -7.83 -5.38 7.25
N VAL A 150 -8.70 -5.91 8.12
CA VAL A 150 -8.49 -5.99 9.57
C VAL A 150 -7.78 -7.29 9.88
N PHE A 151 -6.72 -7.21 10.69
CA PHE A 151 -5.90 -8.33 11.13
C PHE A 151 -6.32 -8.76 12.53
N SER A 152 -6.53 -10.05 12.75
CA SER A 152 -7.02 -10.60 14.02
C SER A 152 -5.97 -10.63 15.15
N LEU A 153 -4.68 -10.54 14.82
CA LEU A 153 -3.59 -10.59 15.79
C LEU A 153 -3.01 -9.21 16.04
N ASP A 154 -2.61 -8.94 17.28
CA ASP A 154 -1.81 -7.78 17.65
C ASP A 154 -0.34 -8.01 17.28
N ASP A 155 0.29 -7.04 16.63
CA ASP A 155 1.68 -7.04 16.21
C ASP A 155 2.65 -6.50 17.28
N ASN A 156 2.14 -6.11 18.45
CA ASN A 156 2.94 -5.63 19.60
C ASN A 156 3.33 -6.76 20.57
N GLU A 157 2.93 -8.01 20.30
CA GLU A 157 3.17 -9.17 21.16
C GLU A 157 4.16 -10.13 20.51
N VAL A 158 4.99 -10.76 21.37
CA VAL A 158 5.79 -11.93 20.98
C VAL A 158 5.02 -13.18 21.43
N PHE A 159 4.66 -14.02 20.48
CA PHE A 159 3.90 -15.25 20.72
C PHE A 159 4.84 -16.41 21.06
N GLU A 160 4.41 -17.27 21.97
CA GLU A 160 5.18 -18.46 22.39
C GLU A 160 4.80 -19.73 21.62
N ASP A 161 3.72 -19.68 20.84
CA ASP A 161 3.19 -20.78 20.02
C ASP A 161 2.82 -20.28 18.62
N VAL A 162 2.70 -21.25 17.69
CA VAL A 162 2.18 -21.00 16.32
C VAL A 162 0.84 -20.30 16.38
N GLN A 163 0.70 -19.22 15.64
CA GLN A 163 -0.53 -18.44 15.55
C GLN A 163 -1.27 -18.68 14.24
N GLN A 164 -2.58 -18.40 14.26
CA GLN A 164 -3.45 -18.38 13.09
C GLN A 164 -3.96 -16.96 12.90
N LEU A 165 -3.46 -16.28 11.88
CA LEU A 165 -3.86 -14.91 11.53
C LEU A 165 -5.06 -14.95 10.60
N SER A 166 -6.18 -14.39 11.04
CA SER A 166 -7.34 -14.15 10.18
C SER A 166 -7.34 -12.71 9.66
N LEU A 167 -7.77 -12.55 8.40
CA LEU A 167 -7.98 -11.28 7.75
C LEU A 167 -9.46 -11.10 7.43
N GLU A 168 -10.03 -9.93 7.73
CA GLU A 168 -11.42 -9.58 7.46
C GLU A 168 -11.50 -8.27 6.68
N SER A 169 -12.46 -8.15 5.78
CA SER A 169 -12.74 -6.94 5.00
C SER A 169 -14.18 -6.94 4.51
N ASP A 170 -14.77 -5.76 4.32
CA ASP A 170 -16.05 -5.55 3.65
C ASP A 170 -15.95 -5.65 2.12
N GLY A 171 -14.72 -5.77 1.58
CA GLY A 171 -14.44 -5.96 0.16
C GLY A 171 -14.82 -7.35 -0.36
N GLU A 172 -14.67 -7.56 -1.68
CA GLU A 172 -14.97 -8.85 -2.35
C GLU A 172 -13.83 -9.86 -2.25
N ALA A 173 -12.61 -9.39 -2.03
CA ALA A 173 -11.42 -10.24 -1.93
C ALA A 173 -10.34 -9.57 -1.09
N ILE A 174 -9.50 -10.39 -0.47
CA ILE A 174 -8.26 -9.98 0.18
C ILE A 174 -7.11 -10.70 -0.53
N TYR A 175 -6.03 -9.98 -0.79
CA TYR A 175 -4.77 -10.52 -1.31
C TYR A 175 -3.65 -10.17 -0.34
N TYR A 176 -2.67 -11.06 -0.19
CA TYR A 176 -1.61 -10.89 0.79
C TYR A 176 -0.28 -11.48 0.36
N THR A 177 0.79 -11.02 1.04
CA THR A 177 2.14 -11.58 1.03
C THR A 177 2.61 -11.89 2.45
N THR A 178 3.59 -12.75 2.63
CA THR A 178 4.14 -13.12 3.95
C THR A 178 5.64 -12.84 4.08
N ASP A 179 6.20 -12.15 3.09
CA ASP A 179 7.62 -11.78 3.02
C ASP A 179 7.83 -10.25 3.09
N GLY A 180 6.74 -9.50 3.31
CA GLY A 180 6.75 -8.04 3.36
C GLY A 180 6.79 -7.35 2.01
N SER A 181 6.74 -8.09 0.89
CA SER A 181 6.55 -7.49 -0.43
C SER A 181 5.17 -6.84 -0.54
N GLU A 182 5.07 -5.82 -1.38
CA GLU A 182 3.80 -5.13 -1.61
C GLU A 182 2.82 -6.06 -2.32
N PRO A 183 1.60 -6.29 -1.77
CA PRO A 183 0.61 -7.14 -2.37
C PRO A 183 -0.14 -6.42 -3.50
N ASP A 184 -0.49 -7.19 -4.54
CA ASP A 184 -1.37 -6.78 -5.63
C ASP A 184 -2.44 -7.86 -5.90
N THR A 185 -3.28 -7.65 -6.91
CA THR A 185 -4.36 -8.61 -7.28
C THR A 185 -3.85 -9.91 -7.88
N SER A 186 -2.55 -10.03 -8.16
CA SER A 186 -1.87 -11.26 -8.59
C SER A 186 -1.25 -12.04 -7.42
N SER A 187 -1.18 -11.42 -6.24
CA SER A 187 -0.69 -12.02 -5.00
C SER A 187 -1.61 -13.13 -4.51
N GLN A 188 -1.21 -13.82 -3.45
CA GLN A 188 -2.00 -14.92 -2.90
C GLN A 188 -3.36 -14.41 -2.40
N LYS A 189 -4.46 -15.00 -2.90
CA LYS A 189 -5.80 -14.68 -2.42
C LYS A 189 -6.04 -15.34 -1.06
N TYR A 190 -6.52 -14.56 -0.10
CA TYR A 190 -6.88 -15.06 1.22
C TYR A 190 -8.15 -15.92 1.15
N ALA A 191 -8.09 -17.12 1.70
CA ALA A 191 -9.20 -18.07 1.77
C ALA A 191 -9.33 -18.77 3.13
N GLU A 192 -8.22 -18.87 3.88
CA GLU A 192 -8.14 -19.51 5.18
C GLU A 192 -7.09 -18.80 6.05
N PRO A 193 -7.13 -18.96 7.39
CA PRO A 193 -6.17 -18.31 8.28
C PRO A 193 -4.73 -18.63 7.91
N ILE A 194 -3.87 -17.59 7.97
CA ILE A 194 -2.45 -17.68 7.68
C ILE A 194 -1.73 -18.20 8.91
N GLN A 195 -0.97 -19.28 8.75
CA GLN A 195 -0.17 -19.82 9.84
C GLN A 195 1.12 -19.02 10.02
N ILE A 196 1.30 -18.43 11.21
CA ILE A 196 2.52 -17.73 11.62
C ILE A 196 3.33 -18.69 12.49
N GLY A 197 4.44 -19.17 11.95
CA GLY A 197 5.35 -20.11 12.62
C GLY A 197 6.46 -19.39 13.39
N GLU A 198 7.36 -20.19 13.99
CA GLU A 198 8.50 -19.65 14.75
C GLU A 198 9.41 -18.77 13.89
N GLY A 199 9.79 -17.60 14.43
CA GLY A 199 10.57 -16.57 13.79
C GLY A 199 9.76 -15.29 13.57
N THR A 200 10.24 -14.42 12.68
CA THR A 200 9.56 -13.19 12.30
C THR A 200 8.91 -13.35 10.92
N THR A 201 7.64 -12.97 10.82
CA THR A 201 6.86 -12.99 9.57
C THR A 201 6.24 -11.62 9.35
N THR A 202 6.52 -10.98 8.23
CA THR A 202 5.89 -9.73 7.83
C THR A 202 4.76 -10.04 6.86
N VAL A 203 3.52 -9.76 7.28
CA VAL A 203 2.33 -9.94 6.44
C VAL A 203 1.86 -8.59 5.96
N SER A 204 1.76 -8.44 4.63
CA SER A 204 1.18 -7.27 3.97
C SER A 204 -0.07 -7.69 3.20
N ALA A 205 -1.16 -6.94 3.31
CA ALA A 205 -2.42 -7.31 2.68
C ALA A 205 -3.20 -6.10 2.18
N ILE A 206 -3.93 -6.31 1.08
CA ILE A 206 -4.92 -5.37 0.51
C ILE A 206 -6.28 -6.03 0.45
N SER A 207 -7.33 -5.25 0.56
CA SER A 207 -8.68 -5.66 0.18
C SER A 207 -9.05 -5.06 -1.17
N VAL A 208 -9.96 -5.67 -1.90
CA VAL A 208 -10.47 -5.17 -3.18
C VAL A 208 -11.98 -5.01 -3.06
N ASN A 209 -12.47 -3.80 -3.32
CA ASN A 209 -13.90 -3.50 -3.26
C ASN A 209 -14.66 -4.01 -4.50
N LYS A 210 -16.00 -3.77 -4.54
CA LYS A 210 -16.88 -4.20 -5.65
C LYS A 210 -16.58 -3.52 -6.98
N ALA A 211 -16.00 -2.32 -6.95
CA ALA A 211 -15.56 -1.61 -8.15
C ALA A 211 -14.20 -2.08 -8.69
N GLY A 212 -13.56 -3.05 -8.01
CA GLY A 212 -12.24 -3.54 -8.38
C GLY A 212 -11.09 -2.67 -7.89
N ILE A 213 -11.36 -1.72 -6.99
CA ILE A 213 -10.34 -0.83 -6.42
C ILE A 213 -9.66 -1.53 -5.24
N PRO A 214 -8.33 -1.73 -5.27
CA PRO A 214 -7.59 -2.24 -4.12
C PRO A 214 -7.43 -1.13 -3.06
N SER A 215 -7.46 -1.52 -1.79
CA SER A 215 -7.08 -0.62 -0.69
C SER A 215 -5.60 -0.31 -0.70
N LEU A 216 -5.19 0.69 0.08
CA LEU A 216 -3.79 0.81 0.48
C LEU A 216 -3.37 -0.43 1.29
N PRO A 217 -2.09 -0.84 1.19
CA PRO A 217 -1.61 -2.02 1.90
C PRO A 217 -1.55 -1.78 3.41
N VAL A 218 -2.03 -2.75 4.17
CA VAL A 218 -1.84 -2.85 5.62
C VAL A 218 -0.75 -3.87 5.86
N THR A 219 0.33 -3.46 6.54
CA THR A 219 1.49 -4.32 6.82
C THR A 219 1.68 -4.45 8.33
N LYS A 220 1.86 -5.70 8.79
CA LYS A 220 2.14 -6.03 10.18
C LYS A 220 3.25 -7.08 10.27
N GLU A 221 4.07 -6.96 11.31
CA GLU A 221 5.14 -7.90 11.60
C GLU A 221 4.82 -8.70 12.87
N TYR A 222 4.91 -10.03 12.78
CA TYR A 222 4.63 -10.94 13.86
C TYR A 222 5.89 -11.71 14.23
N THR A 223 6.18 -11.80 15.53
CA THR A 223 7.27 -12.59 16.07
C THR A 223 6.74 -13.74 16.92
N VAL A 224 7.15 -14.95 16.58
CA VAL A 224 6.87 -16.14 17.36
C VAL A 224 8.20 -16.70 17.87
N GLU A 225 8.34 -16.81 19.17
CA GLU A 225 9.53 -17.38 19.85
C GLU A 225 9.10 -18.49 20.78
N PHE A 226 9.27 -19.73 20.38
CA PHE A 226 8.95 -20.86 21.25
C PHE A 226 9.76 -20.80 22.55
N PRO A 227 9.15 -21.14 23.70
CA PRO A 227 9.88 -21.18 24.97
C PRO A 227 11.05 -22.14 24.86
N LEU A 228 12.15 -21.80 25.55
CA LEU A 228 13.29 -22.71 25.68
C LEU A 228 13.01 -23.72 26.74
N GLU A 229 13.57 -24.95 26.56
CA GLU A 229 13.65 -25.92 27.61
C GLU A 229 14.39 -25.35 28.83
N ASP A 230 14.10 -25.92 30.01
CA ASP A 230 14.84 -25.64 31.23
C ASP A 230 16.34 -25.97 31.08
N ALA A 231 17.15 -25.49 32.00
CA ALA A 231 18.55 -25.86 32.06
C ALA A 231 18.72 -27.40 32.11
N PRO A 232 19.73 -27.97 31.41
CA PRO A 232 19.84 -29.42 31.26
C PRO A 232 19.88 -30.17 32.60
N ALA A 233 19.14 -31.25 32.69
CA ALA A 233 19.30 -32.17 33.80
C ALA A 233 20.64 -32.91 33.70
N VAL A 234 21.46 -32.79 34.75
CA VAL A 234 22.80 -33.38 34.84
C VAL A 234 22.87 -34.32 36.04
N THR A 235 23.25 -35.56 35.78
CA THR A 235 23.48 -36.60 36.80
C THR A 235 24.93 -37.04 36.78
N PRO A 236 25.50 -37.40 37.93
CA PRO A 236 24.93 -37.37 39.27
C PRO A 236 24.78 -35.93 39.80
N SER A 237 24.15 -35.75 40.96
CA SER A 237 24.09 -34.47 41.67
C SER A 237 25.46 -34.03 42.17
N THR A 238 25.60 -32.74 42.55
CA THR A 238 26.78 -32.24 43.27
C THR A 238 27.10 -33.12 44.48
N GLY A 239 28.35 -33.50 44.65
CA GLY A 239 28.78 -34.34 45.76
C GLY A 239 30.19 -34.86 45.66
N GLN A 240 30.58 -35.68 46.70
CA GLN A 240 31.85 -36.41 46.75
C GLN A 240 31.62 -37.85 46.30
N TYR A 241 32.55 -38.39 45.53
CA TYR A 241 32.50 -39.73 44.94
C TYR A 241 33.86 -40.42 45.18
N ASP A 242 33.78 -41.69 45.52
CA ASP A 242 34.92 -42.56 45.85
C ASP A 242 35.15 -43.71 44.84
N GLN A 243 34.34 -43.67 43.76
CA GLN A 243 34.41 -44.68 42.69
C GLN A 243 34.31 -43.99 41.31
N PRO A 244 34.86 -44.62 40.26
CA PRO A 244 34.68 -44.14 38.90
C PRO A 244 33.24 -43.88 38.57
N THR A 245 32.91 -42.64 38.28
CA THR A 245 31.51 -42.17 38.06
C THR A 245 31.41 -41.42 36.74
N GLN A 246 30.30 -41.59 36.03
CA GLN A 246 30.05 -40.88 34.78
C GLN A 246 29.04 -39.74 34.96
N ILE A 247 29.32 -38.63 34.30
CA ILE A 247 28.42 -37.49 34.18
C ILE A 247 27.57 -37.68 32.94
N VAL A 248 26.25 -37.61 33.12
CA VAL A 248 25.27 -37.73 32.03
C VAL A 248 24.45 -36.47 31.95
N ILE A 249 24.32 -35.90 30.75
CA ILE A 249 23.42 -34.79 30.45
C ILE A 249 22.21 -35.37 29.73
N GLN A 250 20.99 -35.03 30.20
CA GLN A 250 19.77 -35.30 29.44
C GLN A 250 19.63 -34.26 28.35
N VAL A 251 19.53 -34.70 27.09
CA VAL A 251 19.39 -33.87 25.93
C VAL A 251 18.03 -34.12 25.27
N PRO A 252 17.07 -33.18 25.36
CA PRO A 252 15.80 -33.30 24.68
C PRO A 252 15.94 -33.31 23.16
N GLU A 253 14.92 -33.79 22.46
CA GLU A 253 14.86 -33.78 21.00
C GLU A 253 14.96 -32.31 20.47
N GLY A 254 15.72 -32.10 19.40
CA GLY A 254 15.93 -30.77 18.83
C GLY A 254 17.01 -29.91 19.50
N TYR A 255 17.64 -30.43 20.61
CA TYR A 255 18.71 -29.72 21.28
C TYR A 255 20.07 -30.42 21.12
N THR A 256 21.14 -29.62 21.25
CA THR A 256 22.51 -30.11 21.43
C THR A 256 23.02 -29.60 22.77
N ALA A 257 23.68 -30.46 23.57
CA ALA A 257 24.30 -30.06 24.82
C ALA A 257 25.77 -29.71 24.63
N TYR A 258 26.22 -28.66 25.32
CA TYR A 258 27.62 -28.26 25.43
C TYR A 258 28.00 -28.15 26.90
N TYR A 259 29.26 -28.41 27.23
CA TYR A 259 29.71 -28.38 28.62
C TYR A 259 31.14 -27.85 28.76
N THR A 260 31.47 -27.41 29.98
CA THR A 260 32.80 -27.03 30.42
C THR A 260 33.16 -27.66 31.75
N THR A 261 34.46 -27.81 32.02
CA THR A 261 35.00 -28.31 33.31
C THR A 261 36.01 -27.34 33.95
N ASP A 262 36.19 -26.19 33.30
CA ASP A 262 37.17 -25.14 33.67
C ASP A 262 36.54 -23.93 34.36
N ARG A 263 35.27 -24.02 34.78
CA ARG A 263 34.45 -22.98 35.41
C ARG A 263 33.88 -21.91 34.46
N SER A 264 34.31 -21.88 33.20
CA SER A 264 33.70 -21.01 32.21
C SER A 264 32.23 -21.38 31.97
N ASP A 265 31.42 -20.39 31.55
CA ASP A 265 30.05 -20.69 31.09
C ASP A 265 30.13 -21.34 29.71
N PRO A 266 29.41 -22.45 29.47
CA PRO A 266 29.42 -23.14 28.19
C PRO A 266 28.67 -22.33 27.12
N THR A 267 29.21 -22.38 25.90
CA THR A 267 28.66 -21.77 24.67
C THR A 267 28.66 -22.84 23.57
N GLU A 268 28.16 -22.50 22.36
CA GLU A 268 28.24 -23.41 21.20
C GLU A 268 29.68 -23.75 20.78
N GLU A 269 30.66 -22.96 21.19
CA GLU A 269 32.08 -23.21 20.94
C GLU A 269 32.72 -24.14 21.99
N SER A 270 31.99 -24.46 23.08
CA SER A 270 32.47 -25.36 24.14
C SER A 270 32.42 -26.80 23.69
N THR A 271 32.84 -27.73 24.58
CA THR A 271 32.88 -29.16 24.26
C THR A 271 31.45 -29.68 24.06
N LYS A 272 31.18 -30.21 22.86
CA LYS A 272 29.89 -30.82 22.53
C LYS A 272 29.74 -32.13 23.29
N TYR A 273 28.60 -32.33 23.95
CA TYR A 273 28.24 -33.60 24.60
C TYR A 273 27.82 -34.62 23.54
N THR A 274 28.49 -35.79 23.56
CA THR A 274 28.20 -36.91 22.65
C THR A 274 27.86 -38.23 23.39
N GLY A 275 27.87 -38.20 24.72
CA GLY A 275 27.60 -39.37 25.56
C GLY A 275 28.21 -39.22 26.95
N PRO A 276 28.03 -40.21 27.84
CA PRO A 276 28.53 -40.13 29.21
C PRO A 276 30.01 -39.76 29.29
N ILE A 277 30.35 -38.86 30.23
CA ILE A 277 31.70 -38.30 30.45
C ILE A 277 32.26 -38.88 31.73
N ASP A 278 33.46 -39.43 31.71
CA ASP A 278 34.11 -39.86 32.93
C ASP A 278 34.40 -38.65 33.83
N MET A 279 33.99 -38.74 35.10
CA MET A 279 34.19 -37.66 36.07
C MET A 279 35.69 -37.47 36.32
N PRO A 280 36.25 -36.27 36.13
CA PRO A 280 37.67 -35.99 36.40
C PRO A 280 38.00 -36.20 37.88
N GLU A 281 39.16 -36.78 38.17
CA GLU A 281 39.69 -36.89 39.53
C GLU A 281 39.96 -35.53 40.15
N GLY A 282 39.69 -35.37 41.44
CA GLY A 282 39.82 -34.13 42.19
C GLY A 282 38.54 -33.29 42.10
N ASN A 283 38.71 -31.97 42.29
CA ASN A 283 37.59 -31.00 42.30
C ASN A 283 37.29 -30.47 40.89
N THR A 284 36.07 -30.70 40.43
CA THR A 284 35.59 -30.23 39.13
C THR A 284 34.34 -29.41 39.26
N ILE A 285 34.31 -28.23 38.69
CA ILE A 285 33.08 -27.45 38.45
C ILE A 285 32.62 -27.75 37.04
N PHE A 286 31.57 -28.56 36.93
CA PHE A 286 30.96 -28.93 35.66
C PHE A 286 29.82 -28.01 35.36
N LYS A 287 29.79 -27.40 34.16
CA LYS A 287 28.68 -26.60 33.68
C LYS A 287 28.18 -27.14 32.36
N ALA A 288 26.86 -27.12 32.18
CA ALA A 288 26.23 -27.57 30.95
C ALA A 288 25.09 -26.61 30.51
N VAL A 289 24.90 -26.50 29.20
CA VAL A 289 23.83 -25.75 28.55
C VAL A 289 23.25 -26.55 27.39
N LEU A 290 21.98 -26.35 27.09
CA LEU A 290 21.36 -26.84 25.85
C LEU A 290 21.28 -25.71 24.84
N VAL A 291 21.44 -26.05 23.56
CA VAL A 291 21.29 -25.17 22.44
C VAL A 291 20.29 -25.75 21.47
N ASN A 292 19.24 -24.99 21.12
CA ASN A 292 18.24 -25.46 20.17
C ASN A 292 18.72 -25.31 18.71
N GLY A 293 17.93 -25.82 17.74
CA GLY A 293 18.27 -25.76 16.32
C GLY A 293 18.44 -24.37 15.73
N LYS A 294 18.11 -23.29 16.49
CA LYS A 294 18.26 -21.86 16.12
C LYS A 294 19.39 -21.14 16.86
N GLY A 295 20.23 -21.88 17.59
CA GLY A 295 21.36 -21.30 18.33
C GLY A 295 20.97 -20.60 19.65
N ARG A 296 19.71 -20.74 20.13
CA ARG A 296 19.31 -20.17 21.43
C ARG A 296 19.75 -21.07 22.57
N LEU A 297 20.36 -20.47 23.60
CA LEU A 297 20.88 -21.16 24.75
C LEU A 297 19.86 -21.18 25.90
N THR A 298 19.74 -22.33 26.60
CA THR A 298 18.97 -22.46 27.85
C THR A 298 19.71 -21.84 29.04
N GLY A 299 19.14 -21.95 30.22
CA GLY A 299 19.87 -21.73 31.48
C GLY A 299 21.02 -22.72 31.64
N VAL A 300 22.05 -22.33 32.42
CA VAL A 300 23.24 -23.16 32.70
C VAL A 300 23.02 -24.00 33.95
N THR A 301 23.19 -25.33 33.83
CA THR A 301 23.26 -26.20 34.99
C THR A 301 24.68 -26.26 35.48
N THR A 302 24.90 -26.01 36.78
CA THR A 302 26.22 -26.14 37.44
C THR A 302 26.20 -27.29 38.42
N ARG A 303 27.26 -28.13 38.40
CA ARG A 303 27.52 -29.21 39.34
C ARG A 303 28.94 -29.11 39.88
N ASN A 304 29.11 -29.35 41.17
CA ASN A 304 30.41 -29.40 41.86
C ASN A 304 30.69 -30.85 42.23
N TYR A 305 31.74 -31.40 41.68
CA TYR A 305 32.16 -32.77 41.92
C TYR A 305 33.51 -32.85 42.62
N GLU A 306 33.68 -33.74 43.54
CA GLU A 306 34.94 -34.15 44.12
C GLU A 306 35.08 -35.67 43.98
N LEU A 307 35.99 -36.11 43.10
CA LEU A 307 36.25 -37.54 42.91
C LEU A 307 37.59 -37.86 43.53
N VAL A 308 37.61 -38.77 44.56
CA VAL A 308 38.80 -39.26 45.20
C VAL A 308 38.85 -40.78 45.07
N LEU A 309 39.69 -41.27 44.20
CA LEU A 309 39.90 -42.70 44.00
C LEU A 309 40.95 -43.19 44.99
N GLU A 310 40.67 -44.27 45.73
CA GLU A 310 41.62 -44.95 46.65
C GLU A 310 42.68 -45.78 45.92
#